data_5a06cacaf104ac250bc4206445dfc7a3
#
_entry.id   5a06cacaf104ac250bc4206445dfc7a3
#
_cell.length_a   1.000
_cell.length_b   1.000
_cell.length_c   1.000
_cell.angle_alpha   90.00
_cell.angle_beta   90.00
_cell.angle_gamma   90.00
#
_symmetry.space_group_name_H-M   'P 1'
#
loop_
_entity.id
_entity.type
_entity.pdbx_description
1 polymer ?
#
loop_
_entity_poly.entity_id
_entity_poly.type
_entity_poly.pdbx_seq_one_letter_code
_entity_poly.pdbx_strand_id
1 'polypeptide(L)'
;AAKNDLKAYVMNYNNPGSGNTPKIPMSDADYNSLYQSVQLQFFPGEKMIYLTTAFSNTYNYFTSAQAKRLILLVSLESNRLQLAKLSYRSITDRNNFNILYDMFTSQASKNDLEAYVKAYKD
;
A
#
# COMPACT_ATOMS: atom_id res chain seq x y z
N ALA A 1 -4.91 -19.64 13.65
CA ALA A 1 -4.90 -19.05 13.84
C ALA A 1 -4.87 -19.13 13.96
N ALA A 2 -4.91 -19.34 13.77
CA ALA A 2 -4.90 -18.74 13.99
C ALA A 2 -4.90 -18.63 14.26
N LYS A 3 -4.82 -18.43 14.18
CA LYS A 3 -4.66 -17.82 14.51
C LYS A 3 -4.86 -17.33 14.59
N ASN A 4 -4.74 -17.82 14.87
CA ASN A 4 -4.88 -17.06 15.19
C ASN A 4 -5.19 -16.76 15.36
N ASP A 5 -5.12 -17.08 15.18
CA ASP A 5 -5.26 -16.42 15.62
C ASP A 5 -5.38 -16.07 15.90
N LEU A 6 -5.17 -16.24 15.63
CA LEU A 6 -5.14 -15.48 16.17
C LEU A 6 -5.03 -14.89 16.34
N LYS A 7 -5.00 -14.58 16.23
CA LYS A 7 -4.79 -13.67 16.59
C LYS A 7 -4.95 -12.93 16.63
N ALA A 8 -4.76 -13.44 16.17
CA ALA A 8 -4.74 -12.46 16.55
C ALA A 8 -4.94 -12.17 16.64
N TYR A 9 -4.90 -12.32 17.17
CA TYR A 9 -5.04 -11.64 17.61
C TYR A 9 -5.30 -11.02 17.93
N VAL A 10 -5.00 -11.28 17.35
CA VAL A 10 -5.23 -10.25 17.98
C VAL A 10 -5.20 -9.73 18.25
N MET A 11 -5.20 -9.65 18.32
CA MET A 11 -5.24 -8.68 18.89
C MET A 11 -5.46 -8.10 19.25
N ASN A 12 -5.34 -8.30 19.39
CA ASN A 12 -5.59 -7.31 20.07
C ASN A 12 -5.97 -6.96 20.39
N TYR A 13 -5.90 -6.95 20.44
CA TYR A 13 -6.30 -6.15 21.05
C TYR A 13 -6.73 -5.54 21.26
N ASN A 14 -6.74 -5.35 21.44
CA ASN A 14 -7.16 -4.51 21.76
C ASN A 14 -7.53 -3.69 22.06
N ASN A 15 -7.57 -3.01 22.12
CA ASN A 15 -8.01 -2.25 22.31
C ASN A 15 -8.45 -1.56 22.40
N PRO A 16 -8.20 -1.22 22.61
CA PRO A 16 -8.93 -0.41 22.75
C PRO A 16 -9.47 0.55 22.37
N GLY A 17 -9.77 0.50 22.44
CA GLY A 17 -10.84 1.23 22.10
C GLY A 17 -10.87 2.67 21.95
N SER A 18 -9.86 3.30 22.01
CA SER A 18 -9.85 4.74 21.86
C SER A 18 -10.01 5.19 20.41
N GLY A 19 -9.93 4.27 19.48
CA GLY A 19 -9.94 4.62 18.06
C GLY A 19 -8.62 5.17 17.54
N ASN A 20 -7.65 5.36 18.41
CA ASN A 20 -6.35 5.89 18.02
C ASN A 20 -5.35 4.76 17.83
N THR A 21 -5.70 3.82 16.95
CA THR A 21 -4.77 2.75 16.58
C THR A 21 -3.56 3.35 15.87
N PRO A 22 -2.35 3.12 16.36
CA PRO A 22 -1.17 3.64 15.67
C PRO A 22 -1.08 3.10 14.26
N LYS A 23 -0.70 3.95 13.32
CA LYS A 23 -0.46 3.55 11.93
C LYS A 23 0.97 3.06 11.84
N ILE A 24 1.14 1.76 12.00
CA ILE A 24 2.45 1.12 11.99
C ILE A 24 2.64 0.45 10.64
N PRO A 25 3.74 0.74 9.93
CA PRO A 25 3.96 0.11 8.63
C PRO A 25 4.17 -1.39 8.79
N MET A 26 3.83 -2.11 7.72
CA MET A 26 4.00 -3.56 7.69
C MET A 26 5.44 -3.93 8.06
N SER A 27 5.58 -4.99 8.83
CA SER A 27 6.91 -5.49 9.22
C SER A 27 7.69 -5.96 7.98
N ASP A 28 9.01 -5.98 8.09
CA ASP A 28 9.84 -6.45 6.98
C ASP A 28 9.49 -7.87 6.58
N ALA A 29 9.20 -8.74 7.55
CA ALA A 29 8.86 -10.13 7.25
C ALA A 29 7.55 -10.22 6.46
N ASP A 30 6.52 -9.51 6.91
CA ASP A 30 5.22 -9.53 6.24
C ASP A 30 5.32 -8.84 4.87
N TYR A 31 6.06 -7.75 4.79
CA TYR A 31 6.28 -7.06 3.54
C TYR A 31 6.98 -7.96 2.52
N ASN A 32 8.03 -8.66 2.94
CA ASN A 32 8.76 -9.55 2.04
C ASN A 32 7.87 -10.69 1.54
N SER A 33 7.02 -11.22 2.41
CA SER A 33 6.06 -12.26 2.01
C SER A 33 5.08 -11.74 0.97
N LEU A 34 4.56 -10.54 1.20
CA LEU A 34 3.64 -9.90 0.23
C LEU A 34 4.34 -9.63 -1.09
N TYR A 35 5.54 -9.07 -1.02
CA TYR A 35 6.32 -8.77 -2.22
C TYR A 35 6.53 -10.01 -3.07
N GLN A 36 6.96 -11.10 -2.44
CA GLN A 36 7.20 -12.37 -3.14
C GLN A 36 5.91 -12.92 -3.71
N SER A 37 4.81 -12.83 -2.98
CA SER A 37 3.52 -13.33 -3.47
C SER A 37 3.07 -12.60 -4.72
N VAL A 38 3.26 -11.28 -4.77
CA VAL A 38 2.92 -10.48 -5.95
C VAL A 38 3.87 -10.77 -7.09
N GLN A 39 5.17 -10.86 -6.79
CA GLN A 39 6.20 -11.10 -7.79
C GLN A 39 5.99 -12.44 -8.51
N LEU A 40 5.48 -13.45 -7.79
CA LEU A 40 5.23 -14.77 -8.35
C LEU A 40 4.03 -14.81 -9.28
N GLN A 41 3.16 -13.80 -9.27
CA GLN A 41 2.03 -13.77 -10.17
C GLN A 41 2.51 -13.49 -11.58
N PHE A 42 2.18 -14.41 -12.50
CA PHE A 42 2.70 -14.34 -13.86
C PHE A 42 2.04 -13.24 -14.69
N PHE A 43 0.73 -13.09 -14.55
CA PHE A 43 -0.03 -12.17 -15.39
C PHE A 43 -0.19 -10.82 -14.72
N PRO A 44 -0.11 -9.69 -15.48
CA PRO A 44 -0.26 -8.35 -14.90
C PRO A 44 -1.57 -8.14 -14.16
N GLY A 45 -2.68 -8.73 -14.66
CA GLY A 45 -3.97 -8.61 -14.01
C GLY A 45 -3.98 -9.20 -12.61
N GLU A 46 -3.27 -10.29 -12.42
CA GLU A 46 -3.17 -10.94 -11.10
C GLU A 46 -2.36 -10.07 -10.13
N LYS A 47 -1.28 -9.47 -10.61
CA LYS A 47 -0.50 -8.54 -9.77
C LYS A 47 -1.38 -7.38 -9.31
N MET A 48 -2.21 -6.84 -10.21
CA MET A 48 -3.13 -5.77 -9.88
C MET A 48 -4.12 -6.18 -8.80
N ILE A 49 -4.67 -7.39 -8.90
CA ILE A 49 -5.62 -7.90 -7.90
C ILE A 49 -4.96 -8.00 -6.53
N TYR A 50 -3.77 -8.59 -6.48
CA TYR A 50 -3.03 -8.73 -5.21
C TYR A 50 -2.72 -7.38 -4.58
N LEU A 51 -2.23 -6.44 -5.38
CA LEU A 51 -1.84 -5.12 -4.86
C LEU A 51 -3.06 -4.28 -4.49
N THR A 52 -4.13 -4.34 -5.28
CA THR A 52 -5.37 -3.65 -4.94
C THR A 52 -5.91 -4.15 -3.60
N THR A 53 -5.90 -5.46 -3.42
CA THR A 53 -6.35 -6.08 -2.17
C THR A 53 -5.50 -5.62 -0.99
N ALA A 54 -4.17 -5.64 -1.17
CA ALA A 54 -3.26 -5.25 -0.09
C ALA A 54 -3.44 -3.79 0.32
N PHE A 55 -3.55 -2.89 -0.66
CA PHE A 55 -3.69 -1.47 -0.37
C PHE A 55 -5.09 -1.09 0.14
N SER A 56 -6.09 -1.88 -0.20
CA SER A 56 -7.46 -1.64 0.25
C SER A 56 -7.72 -2.19 1.65
N ASN A 57 -6.87 -3.09 2.13
CA ASN A 57 -7.04 -3.67 3.45
C ASN A 57 -6.73 -2.61 4.51
N THR A 58 -7.74 -2.24 5.28
CA THR A 58 -7.61 -1.14 6.25
C THR A 58 -6.68 -1.46 7.41
N TYR A 59 -6.29 -2.70 7.58
CA TYR A 59 -5.31 -3.08 8.60
C TYR A 59 -3.87 -2.95 8.13
N ASN A 60 -3.67 -2.78 6.82
CA ASN A 60 -2.32 -2.66 6.26
C ASN A 60 -1.91 -1.21 6.16
N TYR A 61 -0.68 -0.94 6.59
CA TYR A 61 -0.01 0.35 6.41
C TYR A 61 1.36 0.11 5.83
N PHE A 62 1.87 1.07 5.10
CA PHE A 62 3.14 0.96 4.39
C PHE A 62 3.92 2.27 4.50
N THR A 63 5.24 2.17 4.45
CA THR A 63 6.05 3.34 4.17
C THR A 63 5.95 3.67 2.69
N SER A 64 6.29 4.90 2.32
CA SER A 64 6.34 5.29 0.91
C SER A 64 7.28 4.40 0.12
N ALA A 65 8.43 4.04 0.69
CA ALA A 65 9.39 3.16 0.03
C ALA A 65 8.82 1.76 -0.20
N GLN A 66 8.12 1.20 0.78
CA GLN A 66 7.47 -0.11 0.63
C GLN A 66 6.42 -0.08 -0.48
N ALA A 67 5.57 0.94 -0.48
CA ALA A 67 4.53 1.07 -1.48
C ALA A 67 5.13 1.22 -2.88
N LYS A 68 6.16 2.04 -3.02
CA LYS A 68 6.82 2.24 -4.31
C LYS A 68 7.36 0.93 -4.86
N ARG A 69 8.06 0.15 -4.04
CA ARG A 69 8.64 -1.12 -4.49
C ARG A 69 7.56 -2.10 -4.93
N LEU A 70 6.45 -2.15 -4.20
CA LEU A 70 5.33 -3.02 -4.60
C LEU A 70 4.73 -2.59 -5.93
N ILE A 71 4.50 -1.29 -6.09
CA ILE A 71 3.87 -0.75 -7.30
C ILE A 71 4.76 -0.96 -8.53
N LEU A 72 6.08 -0.90 -8.34
CA LEU A 72 7.02 -1.12 -9.43
C LEU A 72 6.97 -2.55 -10.00
N LEU A 73 6.30 -3.47 -9.31
CA LEU A 73 6.10 -4.82 -9.83
C LEU A 73 5.13 -4.86 -11.01
N VAL A 74 4.30 -3.84 -11.19
CA VAL A 74 3.47 -3.71 -12.38
C VAL A 74 4.15 -2.75 -13.36
N SER A 75 4.00 -3.01 -14.66
CA SER A 75 4.74 -2.28 -15.68
C SER A 75 3.99 -1.14 -16.34
N LEU A 76 2.66 -1.20 -16.38
CA LEU A 76 1.87 -0.15 -17.04
C LEU A 76 1.75 1.07 -16.14
N GLU A 77 2.07 2.23 -16.71
CA GLU A 77 2.03 3.48 -15.94
C GLU A 77 0.63 3.80 -15.43
N SER A 78 -0.41 3.53 -16.23
CA SER A 78 -1.79 3.76 -15.81
C SER A 78 -2.16 2.90 -14.59
N ASN A 79 -1.66 1.66 -14.54
CA ASN A 79 -1.87 0.78 -13.39
C ASN A 79 -1.10 1.29 -12.18
N ARG A 80 0.12 1.75 -12.39
CA ARG A 80 0.92 2.34 -11.31
C ARG A 80 0.22 3.56 -10.72
N LEU A 81 -0.37 4.40 -11.56
CA LEU A 81 -1.08 5.58 -11.11
C LEU A 81 -2.27 5.20 -10.24
N GLN A 82 -3.04 4.22 -10.69
CA GLN A 82 -4.20 3.73 -9.93
C GLN A 82 -3.78 3.20 -8.56
N LEU A 83 -2.71 2.41 -8.52
CA LEU A 83 -2.21 1.85 -7.27
C LEU A 83 -1.62 2.92 -6.36
N ALA A 84 -0.93 3.91 -6.91
CA ALA A 84 -0.36 4.99 -6.12
C ALA A 84 -1.47 5.77 -5.41
N LYS A 85 -2.54 6.09 -6.13
CA LYS A 85 -3.70 6.74 -5.52
C LYS A 85 -4.28 5.90 -4.39
N LEU A 86 -4.50 4.62 -4.67
CA LEU A 86 -5.10 3.71 -3.71
C LEU A 86 -4.22 3.53 -2.46
N SER A 87 -2.90 3.54 -2.64
CA SER A 87 -1.96 3.32 -1.54
C SER A 87 -1.90 4.49 -0.56
N TYR A 88 -2.26 5.70 -0.99
CA TYR A 88 -2.03 6.91 -0.20
C TYR A 88 -2.67 6.82 1.18
N ARG A 89 -3.85 6.24 1.27
CA ARG A 89 -4.55 6.03 2.53
C ARG A 89 -3.67 5.32 3.57
N SER A 90 -2.88 4.36 3.11
CA SER A 90 -2.10 3.48 3.98
C SER A 90 -0.68 3.97 4.27
N ILE A 91 -0.28 5.10 3.69
CA ILE A 91 1.10 5.58 3.83
C ILE A 91 1.31 6.22 5.19
N THR A 92 2.34 5.76 5.89
CA THR A 92 2.66 6.24 7.24
C THR A 92 3.58 7.47 7.23
N ASP A 93 4.38 7.64 6.18
CA ASP A 93 5.33 8.75 6.05
C ASP A 93 4.98 9.60 4.81
N ARG A 94 3.81 10.24 4.85
CA ARG A 94 3.29 10.98 3.70
C ARG A 94 4.22 12.11 3.23
N ASN A 95 5.04 12.62 4.12
CA ASN A 95 6.04 13.62 3.75
C ASN A 95 7.07 13.07 2.76
N ASN A 96 7.21 11.75 2.66
CA ASN A 96 8.10 11.10 1.70
C ASN A 96 7.36 10.54 0.48
N PHE A 97 6.06 10.77 0.37
CA PHE A 97 5.26 10.19 -0.73
C PHE A 97 5.73 10.68 -2.10
N ASN A 98 6.42 11.80 -2.14
CA ASN A 98 6.94 12.35 -3.40
C ASN A 98 7.87 11.37 -4.14
N ILE A 99 8.47 10.39 -3.45
CA ILE A 99 9.32 9.41 -4.13
C ILE A 99 8.55 8.54 -5.12
N LEU A 100 7.22 8.42 -4.95
CA LEU A 100 6.40 7.64 -5.87
C LEU A 100 6.26 8.32 -7.23
N TYR A 101 6.43 9.64 -7.29
CA TYR A 101 6.31 10.37 -8.56
C TYR A 101 7.40 9.94 -9.56
N ASP A 102 8.53 9.43 -9.07
CA ASP A 102 9.63 8.97 -9.93
C ASP A 102 9.25 7.76 -10.78
N MET A 103 8.15 7.08 -10.45
CA MET A 103 7.67 5.94 -11.23
C MET A 103 7.00 6.35 -12.54
N PHE A 104 6.74 7.64 -12.72
CA PHE A 104 5.96 8.14 -13.84
C PHE A 104 6.82 8.95 -14.78
N THR A 105 6.69 8.67 -16.09
CA THR A 105 7.35 9.45 -17.13
C THR A 105 6.46 10.56 -17.65
N SER A 106 5.15 10.37 -17.55
CA SER A 106 4.15 11.32 -18.04
C SER A 106 3.91 12.42 -17.01
N GLN A 107 4.03 13.67 -17.45
CA GLN A 107 3.70 14.80 -16.58
C GLN A 107 2.21 14.79 -16.22
N ALA A 108 1.36 14.32 -17.13
CA ALA A 108 -0.08 14.21 -16.88
C ALA A 108 -0.35 13.27 -15.71
N SER A 109 0.36 12.13 -15.65
CA SER A 109 0.22 11.19 -14.54
C SER A 109 0.66 11.81 -13.22
N LYS A 110 1.78 12.52 -13.23
CA LYS A 110 2.28 13.20 -12.03
C LYS A 110 1.29 14.24 -11.54
N ASN A 111 0.74 15.02 -12.45
CA ASN A 111 -0.25 16.05 -12.10
C ASN A 111 -1.53 15.44 -11.55
N ASP A 112 -1.96 14.32 -12.13
CA ASP A 112 -3.16 13.62 -11.67
C ASP A 112 -2.97 13.10 -10.25
N LEU A 113 -1.81 12.49 -9.97
CA LEU A 113 -1.51 11.99 -8.63
C LEU A 113 -1.44 13.15 -7.64
N GLU A 114 -0.80 14.24 -8.02
CA GLU A 114 -0.68 15.41 -7.15
C GLU A 114 -2.07 15.96 -6.80
N ALA A 115 -2.95 16.06 -7.78
CA ALA A 115 -4.32 16.54 -7.55
C ALA A 115 -5.08 15.62 -6.59
N TYR A 116 -4.90 14.32 -6.76
CA TYR A 116 -5.52 13.34 -5.88
C TYR A 116 -5.04 13.50 -4.44
N VAL A 117 -3.74 13.62 -4.25
CA VAL A 117 -3.14 13.77 -2.93
C VAL A 117 -3.64 15.04 -2.24
N LYS A 118 -3.68 16.15 -2.98
CA LYS A 118 -4.12 17.43 -2.43
C LYS A 118 -5.59 17.40 -2.02
N ALA A 119 -6.41 16.65 -2.75
CA ALA A 119 -7.84 16.56 -2.48
C ALA A 119 -8.18 15.48 -1.45
N TYR A 120 -7.23 14.63 -1.12
CA TYR A 120 -7.49 13.48 -0.26
C TYR A 120 -7.85 13.92 1.15
N LYS A 121 -8.89 13.28 1.70
CA LYS A 121 -9.31 13.46 3.10
C LYS A 121 -9.48 12.11 3.75
N ASP A 122 -8.89 11.97 4.92
CA ASP A 122 -9.01 10.76 5.73
C ASP A 122 -10.42 10.57 6.28
#